data_13d38d57d1770526a4308a532387d0e3
#
_entry.id   13d38d57d1770526a4308a532387d0e3
#
_cell.length_a   1.000
_cell.length_b   1.000
_cell.length_c   1.000
_cell.angle_alpha   90.00
_cell.angle_beta   90.00
_cell.angle_gamma   90.00
#
_symmetry.space_group_name_H-M   'P 1'
#
loop_
_entity.id
_entity.type
_entity.pdbx_description
1 polymer ?
#
loop_
_entity_poly.entity_id
_entity_poly.type
_entity_poly.pdbx_seq_one_letter_code
_entity_poly.pdbx_strand_id
1 'polypeptide(L)'
;AAVLFGLGQAGAGVAIAIDSVVLYWCTYGLLSGLGMGIGYIAPVSTLVKWFPDRRGLATGMAVLGFGSGALITAPVATNLIEAVGISSTYYILGISYFMLMLLGALYIAPPKAEGALNVSKYSTSGKALAQMSAREAVRTKQFWMLWAMHLINVTAGLMMISVASPMAQEVVGLSVAGAATMVGLMGLFNGGGRLLWAAASDYIGRHNIFVIFFIIQLVAFVTLPFTTNVLLFQALIFLVVSCYGGGFSNLPAFASDLFGTKQLGVIHGYLLTTWSLGGVFGPLIVSAIRNATNSYIPVFYTFSVLIAISFCISLWIRRDVTKKKKQQTAEQLQEASAM
;
A
#
# COMPACT_ATOMS: atom_id res chain seq x y z
N ALA A 1 -1.43 -18.43 -6.81
CA ALA A 1 -0.53 -17.59 -6.03
C ALA A 1 0.56 -18.42 -5.35
N ALA A 2 0.23 -19.28 -4.38
CA ALA A 2 1.20 -20.05 -3.58
C ALA A 2 2.22 -20.81 -4.45
N VAL A 3 1.75 -21.55 -5.46
CA VAL A 3 2.63 -22.30 -6.38
C VAL A 3 3.60 -21.39 -7.14
N LEU A 4 3.09 -20.30 -7.72
CA LEU A 4 3.93 -19.35 -8.48
C LEU A 4 4.96 -18.67 -7.57
N PHE A 5 4.55 -18.26 -6.37
CA PHE A 5 5.45 -17.60 -5.42
C PHE A 5 6.53 -18.58 -4.92
N GLY A 6 6.14 -19.78 -4.50
CA GLY A 6 7.06 -20.81 -4.03
C GLY A 6 8.07 -21.26 -5.09
N LEU A 7 7.59 -21.52 -6.32
CA LEU A 7 8.48 -21.86 -7.45
C LEU A 7 9.40 -20.71 -7.83
N GLY A 8 8.92 -19.47 -7.78
CA GLY A 8 9.74 -18.30 -8.03
C GLY A 8 10.86 -18.13 -7.00
N GLN A 9 10.57 -18.36 -5.72
CA GLN A 9 11.59 -18.35 -4.66
C GLN A 9 12.61 -19.49 -4.85
N ALA A 10 12.13 -20.71 -5.09
CA ALA A 10 13.01 -21.85 -5.35
C ALA A 10 13.89 -21.62 -6.58
N GLY A 11 13.31 -21.10 -7.66
CA GLY A 11 14.06 -20.74 -8.87
C GLY A 11 15.10 -19.64 -8.64
N ALA A 12 14.84 -18.69 -7.74
CA ALA A 12 15.83 -17.69 -7.31
C ALA A 12 17.03 -18.36 -6.60
N GLY A 13 16.77 -19.38 -5.77
CA GLY A 13 17.81 -20.18 -5.16
C GLY A 13 18.69 -20.91 -6.20
N VAL A 14 18.06 -21.49 -7.25
CA VAL A 14 18.80 -22.08 -8.39
C VAL A 14 19.62 -21.03 -9.11
N ALA A 15 19.00 -19.87 -9.41
CA ALA A 15 19.67 -18.79 -10.14
C ALA A 15 20.95 -18.30 -9.45
N ILE A 16 20.90 -18.21 -8.11
CA ILE A 16 22.07 -17.83 -7.29
C ILE A 16 23.13 -18.95 -7.32
N ALA A 17 22.71 -20.23 -7.24
CA ALA A 17 23.63 -21.36 -7.25
C ALA A 17 24.43 -21.47 -8.56
N ILE A 18 23.88 -20.99 -9.69
CA ILE A 18 24.54 -21.01 -11.02
C ILE A 18 24.98 -19.62 -11.50
N ASP A 19 24.99 -18.61 -10.61
CA ASP A 19 25.35 -17.20 -10.90
C ASP A 19 24.64 -16.57 -12.11
N SER A 20 23.34 -16.93 -12.33
CA SER A 20 22.56 -16.46 -13.46
C SER A 20 21.60 -15.32 -13.07
N VAL A 21 21.98 -14.07 -13.39
CA VAL A 21 21.16 -12.88 -13.16
C VAL A 21 19.86 -12.92 -13.97
N VAL A 22 19.89 -13.40 -15.21
CA VAL A 22 18.70 -13.51 -16.07
C VAL A 22 17.68 -14.48 -15.47
N LEU A 23 18.15 -15.65 -15.02
CA LEU A 23 17.27 -16.62 -14.36
C LEU A 23 16.69 -16.05 -13.06
N TYR A 24 17.49 -15.28 -12.29
CA TYR A 24 17.02 -14.59 -11.09
C TYR A 24 15.90 -13.60 -11.40
N TRP A 25 16.02 -12.80 -12.45
CA TRP A 25 14.94 -11.88 -12.86
C TRP A 25 13.68 -12.62 -13.30
N CYS A 26 13.83 -13.72 -14.05
CA CYS A 26 12.68 -14.51 -14.49
C CYS A 26 11.96 -15.21 -13.31
N THR A 27 12.70 -15.72 -12.35
CA THR A 27 12.13 -16.50 -11.25
C THR A 27 11.68 -15.60 -10.09
N TYR A 28 12.60 -14.83 -9.51
CA TYR A 28 12.28 -13.93 -8.41
C TYR A 28 11.42 -12.74 -8.86
N GLY A 29 11.84 -12.07 -9.93
CA GLY A 29 11.14 -10.87 -10.41
C GLY A 29 9.78 -11.21 -11.02
N LEU A 30 9.74 -12.02 -12.07
CA LEU A 30 8.51 -12.28 -12.81
C LEU A 30 7.62 -13.33 -12.11
N LEU A 31 8.14 -14.52 -11.82
CA LEU A 31 7.32 -15.63 -11.32
C LEU A 31 6.84 -15.39 -9.89
N SER A 32 7.74 -14.99 -8.97
CA SER A 32 7.34 -14.61 -7.60
C SER A 32 6.46 -13.37 -7.60
N GLY A 33 6.76 -12.39 -8.46
CA GLY A 33 5.95 -11.16 -8.58
C GLY A 33 4.52 -11.44 -9.01
N LEU A 34 4.30 -12.31 -10.00
CA LEU A 34 2.96 -12.77 -10.40
C LEU A 34 2.25 -13.51 -9.25
N GLY A 35 2.97 -14.41 -8.57
CA GLY A 35 2.42 -15.13 -7.41
C GLY A 35 2.00 -14.18 -6.30
N MET A 36 2.82 -13.19 -5.96
CA MET A 36 2.56 -12.19 -4.94
C MET A 36 1.36 -11.29 -5.31
N GLY A 37 1.29 -10.82 -6.55
CA GLY A 37 0.20 -9.96 -7.01
C GLY A 37 -1.17 -10.63 -6.91
N ILE A 38 -1.29 -11.88 -7.36
CA ILE A 38 -2.51 -12.69 -7.24
C ILE A 38 -2.82 -12.96 -5.76
N GLY A 39 -1.81 -13.31 -4.96
CA GLY A 39 -1.94 -13.61 -3.54
C GLY A 39 -2.36 -12.42 -2.69
N TYR A 40 -2.00 -11.20 -3.10
CA TYR A 40 -2.39 -9.97 -2.41
C TYR A 40 -3.86 -9.59 -2.67
N ILE A 41 -4.30 -9.65 -3.92
CA ILE A 41 -5.63 -9.17 -4.32
C ILE A 41 -6.74 -10.07 -3.76
N ALA A 42 -6.54 -11.38 -3.73
CA ALA A 42 -7.57 -12.35 -3.35
C ALA A 42 -8.09 -12.14 -1.91
N PRO A 43 -7.27 -12.12 -0.84
CA PRO A 43 -7.75 -11.91 0.53
C PRO A 43 -8.35 -10.51 0.73
N VAL A 44 -7.73 -9.47 0.18
CA VAL A 44 -8.19 -8.09 0.33
C VAL A 44 -9.59 -7.91 -0.28
N SER A 45 -9.80 -8.37 -1.52
CA SER A 45 -11.10 -8.27 -2.18
C SER A 45 -12.18 -9.14 -1.53
N THR A 46 -11.79 -10.25 -0.90
CA THR A 46 -12.71 -11.12 -0.17
C THR A 46 -13.14 -10.50 1.15
N LEU A 47 -12.21 -9.96 1.93
CA LEU A 47 -12.50 -9.36 3.23
C LEU A 47 -13.39 -8.09 3.13
N VAL A 48 -13.24 -7.30 2.09
CA VAL A 48 -14.14 -6.16 1.83
C VAL A 48 -15.60 -6.60 1.65
N LYS A 49 -15.83 -7.81 1.14
CA LYS A 49 -17.18 -8.38 0.99
C LYS A 49 -17.72 -8.97 2.29
N TRP A 50 -16.87 -9.51 3.15
CA TRP A 50 -17.25 -10.06 4.44
C TRP A 50 -17.60 -8.97 5.48
N PHE A 51 -16.93 -7.82 5.42
CA PHE A 51 -17.07 -6.73 6.39
C PHE A 51 -17.49 -5.43 5.71
N PRO A 52 -18.71 -5.32 5.19
CA PRO A 52 -19.16 -4.14 4.43
C PRO A 52 -19.32 -2.88 5.28
N ASP A 53 -19.50 -3.02 6.60
CA ASP A 53 -19.63 -1.93 7.58
C ASP A 53 -18.27 -1.39 8.06
N ARG A 54 -17.22 -2.22 8.04
CA ARG A 54 -15.84 -1.89 8.47
C ARG A 54 -14.79 -2.26 7.44
N ARG A 55 -15.00 -1.89 6.20
CA ARG A 55 -14.13 -2.23 5.06
C ARG A 55 -12.70 -1.76 5.25
N GLY A 56 -12.51 -0.58 5.84
CA GLY A 56 -11.20 -0.04 6.15
C GLY A 56 -10.44 -0.92 7.13
N LEU A 57 -11.03 -1.22 8.29
CA LEU A 57 -10.40 -2.09 9.29
C LEU A 57 -10.09 -3.48 8.70
N ALA A 58 -11.03 -4.07 7.97
CA ALA A 58 -10.83 -5.39 7.35
C ALA A 58 -9.68 -5.41 6.35
N THR A 59 -9.57 -4.40 5.50
CA THR A 59 -8.43 -4.26 4.58
C THR A 59 -7.12 -3.96 5.29
N GLY A 60 -7.17 -3.13 6.35
CA GLY A 60 -6.00 -2.85 7.19
C GLY A 60 -5.43 -4.11 7.84
N MET A 61 -6.29 -4.96 8.39
CA MET A 61 -5.88 -6.26 8.97
C MET A 61 -5.30 -7.20 7.89
N ALA A 62 -5.93 -7.27 6.71
CA ALA A 62 -5.45 -8.11 5.61
C ALA A 62 -4.04 -7.72 5.15
N VAL A 63 -3.74 -6.42 5.09
CA VAL A 63 -2.45 -5.94 4.57
C VAL A 63 -1.43 -5.63 5.66
N LEU A 64 -1.79 -5.75 6.94
CA LEU A 64 -0.87 -5.58 8.08
C LEU A 64 0.34 -6.51 7.94
N GLY A 65 0.11 -7.75 7.51
CA GLY A 65 1.16 -8.74 7.30
C GLY A 65 2.26 -8.29 6.34
N PHE A 66 1.93 -7.49 5.31
CA PHE A 66 2.94 -6.92 4.40
C PHE A 66 3.83 -5.86 5.06
N GLY A 67 3.32 -5.14 6.06
CA GLY A 67 4.12 -4.17 6.82
C GLY A 67 4.98 -4.85 7.90
N SER A 68 4.41 -5.82 8.59
CA SER A 68 5.05 -6.50 9.72
C SER A 68 5.85 -7.75 9.31
N GLY A 69 5.62 -8.30 8.12
CA GLY A 69 6.29 -9.52 7.65
C GLY A 69 7.81 -9.40 7.66
N ALA A 70 8.35 -8.25 7.32
CA ALA A 70 9.79 -7.98 7.34
C ALA A 70 10.39 -8.14 8.74
N LEU A 71 9.65 -7.84 9.83
CA LEU A 71 10.11 -7.99 11.21
C LEU A 71 10.41 -9.45 11.56
N ILE A 72 9.68 -10.38 10.95
CA ILE A 72 9.87 -11.82 11.15
C ILE A 72 10.85 -12.37 10.12
N THR A 73 10.66 -12.03 8.85
CA THR A 73 11.44 -12.60 7.76
C THR A 73 12.90 -12.15 7.75
N ALA A 74 13.18 -10.87 8.08
CA ALA A 74 14.55 -10.37 8.01
C ALA A 74 15.49 -11.10 8.99
N PRO A 75 15.20 -11.21 10.31
CA PRO A 75 16.07 -11.95 11.22
C PRO A 75 16.15 -13.45 10.88
N VAL A 76 15.04 -14.08 10.45
CA VAL A 76 15.05 -15.48 10.02
C VAL A 76 15.95 -15.66 8.79
N ALA A 77 15.82 -14.80 7.78
CA ALA A 77 16.65 -14.86 6.58
C ALA A 77 18.15 -14.65 6.90
N THR A 78 18.48 -13.68 7.77
CA THR A 78 19.88 -13.43 8.17
C THR A 78 20.50 -14.67 8.81
N ASN A 79 19.82 -15.25 9.81
CA ASN A 79 20.31 -16.48 10.48
C ASN A 79 20.43 -17.66 9.52
N LEU A 80 19.48 -17.81 8.58
CA LEU A 80 19.55 -18.87 7.56
C LEU A 80 20.71 -18.65 6.60
N ILE A 81 20.95 -17.41 6.17
CA ILE A 81 22.07 -17.09 5.26
C ILE A 81 23.41 -17.43 5.92
N GLU A 82 23.57 -17.11 7.21
CA GLU A 82 24.77 -17.45 7.96
C GLU A 82 24.94 -18.97 8.14
N ALA A 83 23.85 -19.69 8.37
CA ALA A 83 23.89 -21.13 8.64
C ALA A 83 24.02 -22.01 7.40
N VAL A 84 23.30 -21.68 6.31
CA VAL A 84 23.16 -22.57 5.13
C VAL A 84 23.43 -21.88 3.79
N GLY A 85 23.79 -20.61 3.81
CA GLY A 85 24.07 -19.80 2.61
C GLY A 85 22.80 -19.27 1.92
N ILE A 86 23.01 -18.34 0.98
CA ILE A 86 21.93 -17.58 0.33
C ILE A 86 20.99 -18.48 -0.48
N SER A 87 21.56 -19.36 -1.33
CA SER A 87 20.78 -20.25 -2.20
C SER A 87 19.83 -21.16 -1.41
N SER A 88 20.35 -21.84 -0.35
CA SER A 88 19.56 -22.70 0.51
C SER A 88 18.49 -21.94 1.29
N THR A 89 18.77 -20.69 1.68
CA THR A 89 17.79 -19.81 2.34
C THR A 89 16.58 -19.55 1.43
N TYR A 90 16.79 -19.32 0.13
CA TYR A 90 15.67 -19.19 -0.82
C TYR A 90 14.82 -20.45 -0.93
N TYR A 91 15.40 -21.65 -0.88
CA TYR A 91 14.63 -22.90 -0.88
C TYR A 91 13.80 -23.05 0.39
N ILE A 92 14.40 -22.83 1.55
CA ILE A 92 13.73 -22.96 2.85
C ILE A 92 12.57 -21.96 2.95
N LEU A 93 12.82 -20.69 2.65
CA LEU A 93 11.79 -19.65 2.68
C LEU A 93 10.71 -19.90 1.61
N GLY A 94 11.10 -20.34 0.41
CA GLY A 94 10.17 -20.66 -0.67
C GLY A 94 9.18 -21.76 -0.30
N ILE A 95 9.66 -22.85 0.31
CA ILE A 95 8.81 -23.94 0.81
C ILE A 95 7.94 -23.44 1.96
N SER A 96 8.50 -22.69 2.91
CA SER A 96 7.75 -22.16 4.05
C SER A 96 6.62 -21.23 3.59
N TYR A 97 6.88 -20.31 2.68
CA TYR A 97 5.86 -19.42 2.11
C TYR A 97 4.81 -20.18 1.30
N PHE A 98 5.23 -21.17 0.50
CA PHE A 98 4.28 -22.03 -0.21
C PHE A 98 3.28 -22.69 0.73
N MET A 99 3.78 -23.31 1.80
CA MET A 99 2.94 -23.98 2.80
C MET A 99 2.01 -23.02 3.53
N LEU A 100 2.53 -21.88 4.00
CA LEU A 100 1.74 -20.86 4.69
C LEU A 100 0.66 -20.26 3.78
N MET A 101 0.99 -19.95 2.54
CA MET A 101 0.02 -19.44 1.57
C MET A 101 -1.02 -20.47 1.19
N LEU A 102 -0.64 -21.75 1.08
CA LEU A 102 -1.57 -22.86 0.81
C LEU A 102 -2.55 -23.04 1.97
N LEU A 103 -2.06 -23.08 3.21
CA LEU A 103 -2.89 -23.13 4.41
C LEU A 103 -3.86 -21.96 4.46
N GLY A 104 -3.38 -20.72 4.22
CA GLY A 104 -4.25 -19.54 4.14
C GLY A 104 -5.31 -19.64 3.06
N ALA A 105 -4.98 -20.19 1.89
CA ALA A 105 -5.90 -20.35 0.77
C ALA A 105 -7.06 -21.32 1.08
N LEU A 106 -6.87 -22.29 1.95
CA LEU A 106 -7.92 -23.24 2.36
C LEU A 106 -9.04 -22.57 3.18
N TYR A 107 -8.75 -21.46 3.85
CA TYR A 107 -9.72 -20.72 4.67
C TYR A 107 -10.39 -19.55 3.95
N ILE A 108 -9.82 -19.06 2.84
CA ILE A 108 -10.37 -17.90 2.12
C ILE A 108 -11.49 -18.36 1.19
N ALA A 109 -12.73 -18.00 1.54
CA ALA A 109 -13.90 -18.21 0.71
C ALA A 109 -14.76 -16.93 0.63
N PRO A 110 -15.43 -16.64 -0.49
CA PRO A 110 -16.39 -15.52 -0.56
C PRO A 110 -17.59 -15.82 0.35
N PRO A 111 -18.26 -14.77 0.89
CA PRO A 111 -19.47 -14.95 1.68
C PRO A 111 -20.57 -15.62 0.85
N LYS A 112 -21.34 -16.54 1.48
CA LYS A 112 -22.52 -17.13 0.85
C LYS A 112 -23.60 -16.07 0.63
N ALA A 113 -24.40 -16.19 -0.44
CA ALA A 113 -25.38 -15.18 -0.84
C ALA A 113 -26.39 -14.85 0.29
N GLU A 114 -26.79 -15.82 1.10
CA GLU A 114 -27.70 -15.63 2.23
C GLU A 114 -27.10 -14.76 3.36
N GLY A 115 -25.82 -14.88 3.63
CA GLY A 115 -25.11 -14.04 4.60
C GLY A 115 -24.96 -12.59 4.13
N ALA A 116 -24.74 -12.39 2.84
CA ALA A 116 -24.62 -11.06 2.24
C ALA A 116 -25.94 -10.24 2.29
N LEU A 117 -27.08 -10.89 2.18
CA LEU A 117 -28.41 -10.25 2.25
C LEU A 117 -28.74 -9.75 3.66
N ASN A 118 -28.35 -10.49 4.70
CA ASN A 118 -28.60 -10.10 6.08
C ASN A 118 -27.70 -8.92 6.53
N VAL A 119 -26.46 -8.86 6.05
CA VAL A 119 -25.53 -7.76 6.35
C VAL A 119 -25.95 -6.47 5.63
N SER A 120 -26.52 -6.55 4.44
CA SER A 120 -27.02 -5.41 3.68
C SER A 120 -28.17 -4.65 4.39
N LYS A 121 -28.99 -5.33 5.20
CA LYS A 121 -30.10 -4.71 5.95
C LYS A 121 -29.64 -3.82 7.11
N TYR A 122 -28.45 -4.06 7.67
CA TYR A 122 -27.91 -3.33 8.83
C TYR A 122 -26.88 -2.26 8.48
N SER A 123 -26.45 -2.18 7.22
CA SER A 123 -25.38 -1.25 6.78
C SER A 123 -25.95 0.04 6.23
N THR A 124 -26.23 0.99 7.11
CA THR A 124 -26.51 2.39 6.75
C THR A 124 -25.26 3.17 6.32
N SER A 125 -24.06 2.62 6.59
CA SER A 125 -22.76 3.29 6.39
C SER A 125 -21.93 2.62 5.30
N GLY A 126 -22.38 2.57 4.04
CA GLY A 126 -21.50 2.01 3.02
C GLY A 126 -22.13 1.61 1.70
N LYS A 127 -23.26 2.22 1.31
CA LYS A 127 -23.70 2.06 -0.08
C LYS A 127 -22.65 2.64 -1.01
N ALA A 128 -22.14 1.80 -1.92
CA ALA A 128 -21.26 2.25 -2.99
C ALA A 128 -21.97 3.29 -3.86
N LEU A 129 -21.22 4.27 -4.37
CA LEU A 129 -21.78 5.29 -5.28
C LEU A 129 -22.30 4.67 -6.57
N ALA A 130 -21.75 3.53 -6.97
CA ALA A 130 -22.19 2.79 -8.16
C ALA A 130 -21.73 1.32 -8.07
N GLN A 131 -22.31 0.46 -8.92
CA GLN A 131 -21.82 -0.91 -9.15
C GLN A 131 -21.29 -0.97 -10.60
N MET A 132 -19.99 -0.77 -10.78
CA MET A 132 -19.34 -0.65 -12.08
C MET A 132 -18.57 -1.91 -12.44
N SER A 133 -18.48 -2.20 -13.74
CA SER A 133 -17.46 -3.08 -14.29
C SER A 133 -16.10 -2.39 -14.27
N ALA A 134 -15.02 -3.17 -14.36
CA ALA A 134 -13.67 -2.61 -14.41
C ALA A 134 -13.45 -1.67 -15.61
N ARG A 135 -14.06 -2.01 -16.77
CA ARG A 135 -14.00 -1.19 -17.99
C ARG A 135 -14.70 0.17 -17.81
N GLU A 136 -15.82 0.19 -17.12
CA GLU A 136 -16.53 1.43 -16.80
C GLU A 136 -15.75 2.26 -15.78
N ALA A 137 -15.22 1.63 -14.71
CA ALA A 137 -14.45 2.30 -13.68
C ALA A 137 -13.24 3.06 -14.26
N VAL A 138 -12.44 2.42 -15.11
CA VAL A 138 -11.26 3.03 -15.75
C VAL A 138 -11.62 4.24 -16.65
N ARG A 139 -12.84 4.33 -17.13
CA ARG A 139 -13.29 5.49 -17.91
C ARG A 139 -13.73 6.68 -17.07
N THR A 140 -13.79 6.53 -15.74
CA THR A 140 -14.20 7.61 -14.83
C THR A 140 -13.01 8.48 -14.43
N LYS A 141 -13.26 9.78 -14.23
CA LYS A 141 -12.26 10.69 -13.66
C LYS A 141 -11.84 10.28 -12.24
N GLN A 142 -12.77 9.70 -11.46
CA GLN A 142 -12.50 9.26 -10.08
C GLN A 142 -11.45 8.17 -10.02
N PHE A 143 -11.41 7.26 -11.00
CA PHE A 143 -10.39 6.23 -11.10
C PHE A 143 -9.00 6.87 -11.27
N TRP A 144 -8.83 7.77 -12.20
CA TRP A 144 -7.54 8.40 -12.48
C TRP A 144 -7.10 9.35 -11.38
N MET A 145 -8.04 10.02 -10.72
CA MET A 145 -7.72 10.83 -9.54
C MET A 145 -7.21 9.97 -8.39
N LEU A 146 -7.88 8.84 -8.09
CA LEU A 146 -7.46 7.90 -7.06
C LEU A 146 -6.12 7.24 -7.43
N TRP A 147 -5.95 6.86 -8.70
CA TRP A 147 -4.71 6.31 -9.22
C TRP A 147 -3.54 7.29 -9.07
N ALA A 148 -3.71 8.55 -9.48
CA ALA A 148 -2.66 9.56 -9.38
C ALA A 148 -2.28 9.87 -7.92
N MET A 149 -3.28 10.04 -7.04
CA MET A 149 -3.04 10.23 -5.61
C MET A 149 -2.26 9.05 -5.00
N HIS A 150 -2.68 7.83 -5.32
CA HIS A 150 -2.01 6.65 -4.79
C HIS A 150 -0.59 6.49 -5.38
N LEU A 151 -0.39 6.77 -6.66
CA LEU A 151 0.93 6.75 -7.28
C LEU A 151 1.91 7.66 -6.55
N ILE A 152 1.54 8.91 -6.31
CA ILE A 152 2.44 9.87 -5.64
C ILE A 152 2.69 9.46 -4.18
N ASN A 153 1.64 9.01 -3.45
CA ASN A 153 1.79 8.51 -2.09
C ASN A 153 2.79 7.34 -2.01
N VAL A 154 2.65 6.38 -2.93
CA VAL A 154 3.53 5.20 -3.00
C VAL A 154 4.94 5.57 -3.42
N THR A 155 5.08 6.45 -4.41
CA THR A 155 6.38 6.94 -4.88
C THR A 155 7.15 7.63 -3.75
N ALA A 156 6.48 8.49 -2.98
CA ALA A 156 7.07 9.17 -1.83
C ALA A 156 7.49 8.19 -0.72
N GLY A 157 6.62 7.23 -0.40
CA GLY A 157 6.93 6.22 0.62
C GLY A 157 8.07 5.29 0.23
N LEU A 158 8.07 4.76 -0.99
CA LEU A 158 9.12 3.87 -1.48
C LEU A 158 10.45 4.61 -1.70
N MET A 159 10.43 5.85 -2.16
CA MET A 159 11.60 6.72 -2.17
C MET A 159 12.19 6.82 -0.76
N MET A 160 11.37 7.18 0.23
CA MET A 160 11.82 7.34 1.61
C MET A 160 12.43 6.05 2.16
N ILE A 161 11.78 4.90 1.96
CA ILE A 161 12.27 3.60 2.41
C ILE A 161 13.61 3.24 1.75
N SER A 162 13.77 3.53 0.46
CA SER A 162 14.97 3.13 -0.31
C SER A 162 16.25 3.86 0.12
N VAL A 163 16.14 5.07 0.64
CA VAL A 163 17.30 5.91 1.01
C VAL A 163 17.31 6.36 2.46
N ALA A 164 16.41 5.83 3.30
CA ALA A 164 16.25 6.26 4.70
C ALA A 164 17.56 6.22 5.49
N SER A 165 18.34 5.13 5.38
CA SER A 165 19.58 4.97 6.11
C SER A 165 20.67 5.98 5.68
N PRO A 166 21.07 6.07 4.40
CA PRO A 166 22.07 7.05 3.99
C PRO A 166 21.59 8.50 4.17
N MET A 167 20.29 8.75 3.97
CA MET A 167 19.70 10.07 4.20
C MET A 167 19.80 10.52 5.67
N ALA A 168 19.51 9.62 6.63
CA ALA A 168 19.61 9.92 8.05
C ALA A 168 21.05 10.15 8.50
N GLN A 169 22.00 9.45 7.94
CA GLN A 169 23.42 9.65 8.22
C GLN A 169 23.91 11.01 7.67
N GLU A 170 23.48 11.38 6.47
CA GLU A 170 23.91 12.63 5.83
C GLU A 170 23.21 13.88 6.40
N VAL A 171 21.88 13.82 6.59
CA VAL A 171 21.09 15.02 6.94
C VAL A 171 21.18 15.37 8.44
N VAL A 172 21.12 14.35 9.30
CA VAL A 172 21.09 14.56 10.76
C VAL A 172 22.23 13.88 11.52
N GLY A 173 23.23 13.33 10.81
CA GLY A 173 24.45 12.78 11.40
C GLY A 173 24.22 11.50 12.23
N LEU A 174 23.18 10.71 11.94
CA LEU A 174 22.98 9.44 12.63
C LEU A 174 24.15 8.48 12.36
N SER A 175 24.55 7.74 13.38
CA SER A 175 25.49 6.62 13.21
C SER A 175 24.87 5.52 12.33
N VAL A 176 25.67 4.67 11.74
CA VAL A 176 25.22 3.53 10.92
C VAL A 176 24.24 2.65 11.71
N ALA A 177 24.55 2.35 12.98
CA ALA A 177 23.67 1.56 13.85
C ALA A 177 22.36 2.29 14.18
N GLY A 178 22.40 3.61 14.42
CA GLY A 178 21.21 4.43 14.63
C GLY A 178 20.31 4.50 13.40
N ALA A 179 20.90 4.66 12.23
CA ALA A 179 20.17 4.66 10.96
C ALA A 179 19.53 3.28 10.65
N ALA A 180 20.23 2.18 10.93
CA ALA A 180 19.67 0.83 10.82
C ALA A 180 18.49 0.61 11.76
N THR A 181 18.59 1.07 13.02
CA THR A 181 17.49 1.02 13.99
C THR A 181 16.28 1.83 13.51
N MET A 182 16.50 3.03 12.99
CA MET A 182 15.45 3.86 12.39
C MET A 182 14.73 3.13 11.26
N VAL A 183 15.44 2.49 10.34
CA VAL A 183 14.86 1.71 9.25
C VAL A 183 14.03 0.53 9.78
N GLY A 184 14.50 -0.15 10.81
CA GLY A 184 13.71 -1.18 11.50
C GLY A 184 12.39 -0.64 12.06
N LEU A 185 12.43 0.50 12.74
CA LEU A 185 11.24 1.17 13.28
C LEU A 185 10.28 1.64 12.17
N MET A 186 10.77 2.06 11.00
CA MET A 186 9.92 2.40 9.86
C MET A 186 8.97 1.24 9.49
N GLY A 187 9.41 -0.01 9.62
CA GLY A 187 8.56 -1.19 9.41
C GLY A 187 7.34 -1.22 10.34
N LEU A 188 7.52 -0.87 11.62
CA LEU A 188 6.43 -0.79 12.60
C LEU A 188 5.44 0.33 12.25
N PHE A 189 5.93 1.51 11.87
CA PHE A 189 5.07 2.62 11.48
C PHE A 189 4.36 2.35 10.14
N ASN A 190 4.98 1.65 9.20
CA ASN A 190 4.34 1.20 7.97
C ASN A 190 3.20 0.21 8.28
N GLY A 191 3.50 -0.85 9.05
CA GLY A 191 2.50 -1.84 9.44
C GLY A 191 1.39 -1.24 10.32
N GLY A 192 1.75 -0.49 11.35
CA GLY A 192 0.81 0.23 12.22
C GLY A 192 -0.06 1.22 11.44
N GLY A 193 0.53 1.94 10.50
CA GLY A 193 -0.20 2.84 9.60
C GLY A 193 -1.26 2.13 8.77
N ARG A 194 -0.99 0.92 8.29
CA ARG A 194 -1.98 0.11 7.55
C ARG A 194 -3.22 -0.19 8.38
N LEU A 195 -3.05 -0.48 9.66
CA LEU A 195 -4.16 -0.79 10.55
C LEU A 195 -4.87 0.47 11.05
N LEU A 196 -4.12 1.41 11.62
CA LEU A 196 -4.68 2.57 12.30
C LEU A 196 -5.41 3.52 11.33
N TRP A 197 -4.78 3.86 10.21
CA TRP A 197 -5.40 4.73 9.21
C TRP A 197 -6.60 4.09 8.52
N ALA A 198 -6.55 2.77 8.31
CA ALA A 198 -7.67 2.03 7.74
C ALA A 198 -8.85 2.00 8.69
N ALA A 199 -8.63 1.73 9.98
CA ALA A 199 -9.66 1.81 10.99
C ALA A 199 -10.24 3.24 11.12
N ALA A 200 -9.37 4.25 11.18
CA ALA A 200 -9.80 5.66 11.23
C ALA A 200 -10.63 6.05 10.02
N SER A 201 -10.35 5.49 8.84
CA SER A 201 -11.08 5.81 7.61
C SER A 201 -12.55 5.39 7.63
N ASP A 202 -12.91 4.38 8.40
CA ASP A 202 -14.29 3.94 8.56
C ASP A 202 -15.14 5.00 9.29
N TYR A 203 -14.53 5.82 10.15
CA TYR A 203 -15.19 6.90 10.91
C TYR A 203 -15.07 8.27 10.24
N ILE A 204 -13.86 8.62 9.79
CA ILE A 204 -13.56 9.95 9.24
C ILE A 204 -13.99 10.04 7.76
N GLY A 205 -14.07 8.89 7.07
CA GLY A 205 -14.31 8.78 5.63
C GLY A 205 -13.03 8.75 4.81
N ARG A 206 -12.96 7.84 3.84
CA ARG A 206 -11.74 7.51 3.07
C ARG A 206 -11.18 8.70 2.29
N HIS A 207 -12.06 9.49 1.67
CA HIS A 207 -11.65 10.71 0.96
C HIS A 207 -11.02 11.76 1.88
N ASN A 208 -11.45 11.85 3.15
CA ASN A 208 -10.86 12.75 4.14
C ASN A 208 -9.49 12.24 4.61
N ILE A 209 -9.33 10.92 4.76
CA ILE A 209 -8.05 10.32 5.15
C ILE A 209 -6.95 10.64 4.13
N PHE A 210 -7.24 10.56 2.81
CA PHE A 210 -6.25 10.94 1.80
C PHE A 210 -5.87 12.43 1.87
N VAL A 211 -6.83 13.31 2.20
CA VAL A 211 -6.52 14.73 2.46
C VAL A 211 -5.57 14.87 3.65
N ILE A 212 -5.83 14.15 4.75
CA ILE A 212 -4.96 14.13 5.94
C ILE A 212 -3.57 13.62 5.59
N PHE A 213 -3.45 12.54 4.80
CA PHE A 213 -2.16 12.02 4.36
C PHE A 213 -1.33 13.09 3.66
N PHE A 214 -1.92 13.80 2.70
CA PHE A 214 -1.19 14.80 1.94
C PHE A 214 -0.86 16.05 2.74
N ILE A 215 -1.66 16.42 3.74
CA ILE A 215 -1.30 17.48 4.70
C ILE A 215 -0.08 17.05 5.53
N ILE A 216 -0.12 15.86 6.12
CA ILE A 216 0.99 15.33 6.94
C ILE A 216 2.27 15.24 6.11
N GLN A 217 2.19 14.64 4.93
CA GLN A 217 3.34 14.48 4.05
C GLN A 217 3.88 15.82 3.55
N LEU A 218 3.01 16.77 3.18
CA LEU A 218 3.44 18.09 2.75
C LEU A 218 4.20 18.83 3.85
N VAL A 219 3.64 18.84 5.07
CA VAL A 219 4.32 19.41 6.25
C VAL A 219 5.67 18.72 6.47
N ALA A 220 5.70 17.38 6.40
CA ALA A 220 6.94 16.62 6.60
C ALA A 220 8.00 16.98 5.55
N PHE A 221 7.65 16.92 4.26
CA PHE A 221 8.61 17.20 3.18
C PHE A 221 9.09 18.65 3.13
N VAL A 222 8.25 19.61 3.50
CA VAL A 222 8.65 21.03 3.62
C VAL A 222 9.55 21.27 4.83
N THR A 223 9.36 20.53 5.94
CA THR A 223 10.12 20.71 7.18
C THR A 223 11.47 19.97 7.17
N LEU A 224 11.53 18.79 6.51
CA LEU A 224 12.73 17.94 6.49
C LEU A 224 14.02 18.67 6.04
N PRO A 225 14.02 19.57 5.03
CA PRO A 225 15.23 20.30 4.63
C PRO A 225 15.86 21.16 5.72
N PHE A 226 15.06 21.59 6.69
CA PHE A 226 15.48 22.49 7.78
C PHE A 226 15.70 21.76 9.11
N THR A 227 15.51 20.43 9.11
CA THR A 227 15.53 19.64 10.34
C THR A 227 16.95 19.19 10.67
N THR A 228 17.48 19.66 11.79
CA THR A 228 18.78 19.25 12.38
C THR A 228 18.60 18.32 13.58
N ASN A 229 17.42 18.32 14.19
CA ASN A 229 17.10 17.48 15.33
C ASN A 229 16.76 16.07 14.88
N VAL A 230 17.49 15.07 15.39
CA VAL A 230 17.36 13.65 15.06
C VAL A 230 15.96 13.11 15.34
N LEU A 231 15.37 13.44 16.50
CA LEU A 231 14.05 12.93 16.88
C LEU A 231 12.96 13.50 15.99
N LEU A 232 13.02 14.79 15.66
CA LEU A 232 12.07 15.41 14.74
C LEU A 232 12.19 14.81 13.33
N PHE A 233 13.41 14.60 12.83
CA PHE A 233 13.67 13.98 11.55
C PHE A 233 13.06 12.58 11.49
N GLN A 234 13.32 11.73 12.49
CA GLN A 234 12.75 10.39 12.58
C GLN A 234 11.22 10.42 12.64
N ALA A 235 10.65 11.29 13.47
CA ALA A 235 9.19 11.42 13.60
C ALA A 235 8.52 11.79 12.27
N LEU A 236 9.08 12.74 11.51
CA LEU A 236 8.58 13.13 10.21
C LEU A 236 8.64 11.98 9.21
N ILE A 237 9.75 11.22 9.16
CA ILE A 237 9.88 10.05 8.30
C ILE A 237 8.87 8.96 8.70
N PHE A 238 8.70 8.68 9.99
CA PHE A 238 7.74 7.69 10.47
C PHE A 238 6.30 8.08 10.10
N LEU A 239 5.95 9.35 10.19
CA LEU A 239 4.64 9.84 9.73
C LEU A 239 4.45 9.64 8.23
N VAL A 240 5.44 9.99 7.39
CA VAL A 240 5.37 9.76 5.94
C VAL A 240 5.17 8.28 5.63
N VAL A 241 5.94 7.40 6.26
CA VAL A 241 5.86 5.96 6.03
C VAL A 241 4.56 5.36 6.57
N SER A 242 4.00 5.90 7.66
CA SER A 242 2.67 5.51 8.14
C SER A 242 1.57 5.86 7.14
N CYS A 243 1.64 7.05 6.52
CA CYS A 243 0.71 7.46 5.46
C CYS A 243 0.85 6.59 4.20
N TYR A 244 2.08 6.18 3.85
CA TYR A 244 2.34 5.21 2.78
C TYR A 244 1.62 3.88 3.06
N GLY A 245 1.82 3.31 4.25
CA GLY A 245 1.14 2.08 4.67
C GLY A 245 -0.39 2.24 4.66
N GLY A 246 -0.87 3.35 5.21
CA GLY A 246 -2.29 3.69 5.23
C GLY A 246 -2.92 3.83 3.84
N GLY A 247 -2.17 4.31 2.85
CA GLY A 247 -2.62 4.41 1.46
C GLY A 247 -3.00 3.05 0.88
N PHE A 248 -2.16 2.03 1.10
CA PHE A 248 -2.42 0.67 0.65
C PHE A 248 -3.68 0.06 1.26
N SER A 249 -3.90 0.24 2.54
CA SER A 249 -5.05 -0.34 3.23
C SER A 249 -6.35 0.40 2.92
N ASN A 250 -6.29 1.71 2.67
CA ASN A 250 -7.47 2.51 2.32
C ASN A 250 -7.86 2.38 0.83
N LEU A 251 -6.94 2.05 -0.05
CA LEU A 251 -7.16 1.99 -1.50
C LEU A 251 -8.32 1.05 -1.90
N PRO A 252 -8.34 -0.23 -1.49
CA PRO A 252 -9.42 -1.15 -1.87
C PRO A 252 -10.76 -0.77 -1.25
N ALA A 253 -10.77 -0.26 -0.02
CA ALA A 253 -11.97 0.23 0.64
C ALA A 253 -12.54 1.45 -0.09
N PHE A 254 -11.69 2.40 -0.48
CA PHE A 254 -12.11 3.58 -1.24
C PHE A 254 -12.58 3.21 -2.66
N ALA A 255 -11.88 2.29 -3.34
CA ALA A 255 -12.32 1.76 -4.62
C ALA A 255 -13.69 1.08 -4.53
N SER A 256 -13.95 0.31 -3.46
CA SER A 256 -15.25 -0.32 -3.23
C SER A 256 -16.38 0.70 -2.98
N ASP A 257 -16.07 1.82 -2.32
CA ASP A 257 -17.04 2.89 -2.10
C ASP A 257 -17.39 3.65 -3.39
N LEU A 258 -16.42 3.81 -4.29
CA LEU A 258 -16.61 4.52 -5.56
C LEU A 258 -17.26 3.65 -6.64
N PHE A 259 -16.78 2.42 -6.81
CA PHE A 259 -17.06 1.57 -7.97
C PHE A 259 -17.85 0.30 -7.62
N GLY A 260 -18.10 0.05 -6.33
CA GLY A 260 -18.79 -1.15 -5.87
C GLY A 260 -17.88 -2.38 -5.76
N THR A 261 -18.51 -3.52 -5.40
CA THR A 261 -17.78 -4.77 -5.11
C THR A 261 -17.85 -5.78 -6.25
N LYS A 262 -18.62 -5.51 -7.32
CA LYS A 262 -18.87 -6.47 -8.43
C LYS A 262 -17.58 -6.95 -9.08
N GLN A 263 -16.67 -6.05 -9.44
CA GLN A 263 -15.37 -6.35 -10.04
C GLN A 263 -14.20 -5.70 -9.26
N LEU A 264 -14.36 -5.57 -7.95
CA LEU A 264 -13.38 -4.88 -7.09
C LEU A 264 -11.96 -5.43 -7.25
N GLY A 265 -11.78 -6.75 -7.33
CA GLY A 265 -10.46 -7.34 -7.49
C GLY A 265 -9.74 -6.89 -8.76
N VAL A 266 -10.45 -6.78 -9.88
CA VAL A 266 -9.88 -6.30 -11.15
C VAL A 266 -9.58 -4.80 -11.08
N ILE A 267 -10.51 -4.00 -10.55
CA ILE A 267 -10.33 -2.54 -10.38
C ILE A 267 -9.14 -2.26 -9.46
N HIS A 268 -9.04 -2.99 -8.36
CA HIS A 268 -7.93 -2.89 -7.42
C HIS A 268 -6.60 -3.30 -8.07
N GLY A 269 -6.59 -4.36 -8.88
CA GLY A 269 -5.41 -4.76 -9.66
C GLY A 269 -4.92 -3.65 -10.59
N TYR A 270 -5.82 -2.95 -11.29
CA TYR A 270 -5.46 -1.80 -12.11
C TYR A 270 -4.91 -0.63 -11.27
N LEU A 271 -5.49 -0.36 -10.10
CA LEU A 271 -4.98 0.65 -9.19
C LEU A 271 -3.59 0.30 -8.64
N LEU A 272 -3.29 -0.98 -8.42
CA LEU A 272 -1.98 -1.44 -7.93
C LEU A 272 -0.83 -1.30 -8.93
N THR A 273 -1.09 -0.98 -10.21
CA THR A 273 -0.03 -0.59 -11.15
C THR A 273 0.78 0.61 -10.65
N THR A 274 0.17 1.43 -9.78
CA THR A 274 0.85 2.53 -9.08
C THR A 274 1.99 2.05 -8.18
N TRP A 275 1.87 0.85 -7.60
CA TRP A 275 2.92 0.28 -6.76
C TRP A 275 4.16 -0.07 -7.57
N SER A 276 3.99 -0.71 -8.71
CA SER A 276 5.10 -1.01 -9.62
C SER A 276 5.78 0.26 -10.12
N LEU A 277 5.00 1.24 -10.58
CA LEU A 277 5.54 2.52 -11.05
C LEU A 277 6.23 3.31 -9.92
N GLY A 278 5.62 3.38 -8.74
CA GLY A 278 6.19 4.05 -7.58
C GLY A 278 7.49 3.40 -7.10
N GLY A 279 7.57 2.05 -7.15
CA GLY A 279 8.76 1.29 -6.83
C GLY A 279 9.93 1.54 -7.76
N VAL A 280 9.65 1.85 -9.03
CA VAL A 280 10.66 2.23 -10.02
C VAL A 280 11.00 3.71 -9.92
N PHE A 281 9.98 4.58 -9.99
CA PHE A 281 10.21 6.04 -10.05
C PHE A 281 10.72 6.61 -8.73
N GLY A 282 10.31 6.10 -7.57
CA GLY A 282 10.77 6.62 -6.28
C GLY A 282 12.28 6.59 -6.14
N PRO A 283 12.91 5.40 -6.17
CA PRO A 283 14.37 5.26 -6.12
C PRO A 283 15.10 5.96 -7.28
N LEU A 284 14.55 5.93 -8.51
CA LEU A 284 15.17 6.59 -9.66
C LEU A 284 15.20 8.12 -9.52
N ILE A 285 14.12 8.74 -9.08
CA ILE A 285 14.04 10.19 -8.87
C ILE A 285 15.06 10.61 -7.81
N VAL A 286 15.09 9.94 -6.66
CA VAL A 286 16.04 10.30 -5.59
C VAL A 286 17.49 10.08 -6.03
N SER A 287 17.78 8.97 -6.72
CA SER A 287 19.13 8.68 -7.23
C SER A 287 19.58 9.73 -8.25
N ALA A 288 18.73 10.08 -9.21
CA ALA A 288 19.04 11.09 -10.22
C ALA A 288 19.32 12.47 -9.58
N ILE A 289 18.46 12.92 -8.67
CA ILE A 289 18.63 14.20 -7.98
C ILE A 289 19.90 14.18 -7.11
N ARG A 290 20.09 13.10 -6.32
CA ARG A 290 21.23 12.97 -5.42
C ARG A 290 22.56 12.95 -6.19
N ASN A 291 22.62 12.24 -7.32
CA ASN A 291 23.80 12.19 -8.17
C ASN A 291 24.11 13.55 -8.84
N ALA A 292 23.08 14.30 -9.21
CA ALA A 292 23.24 15.61 -9.84
C ALA A 292 23.61 16.73 -8.85
N THR A 293 23.14 16.65 -7.59
CA THR A 293 23.25 17.77 -6.63
C THR A 293 24.12 17.47 -5.43
N ASN A 294 24.54 16.21 -5.26
CA ASN A 294 25.23 15.70 -4.08
C ASN A 294 24.48 16.01 -2.75
N SER A 295 23.15 16.15 -2.78
CA SER A 295 22.32 16.50 -1.60
C SER A 295 20.94 15.85 -1.67
N TYR A 296 20.36 15.55 -0.49
CA TYR A 296 18.95 15.13 -0.36
C TYR A 296 17.97 16.31 -0.28
N ILE A 297 18.44 17.53 -0.06
CA ILE A 297 17.55 18.71 0.10
C ILE A 297 16.67 18.93 -1.13
N PRO A 298 17.17 18.89 -2.38
CA PRO A 298 16.31 19.07 -3.56
C PRO A 298 15.29 17.93 -3.74
N VAL A 299 15.58 16.74 -3.21
CA VAL A 299 14.62 15.62 -3.21
C VAL A 299 13.38 16.00 -2.41
N PHE A 300 13.55 16.56 -1.20
CA PHE A 300 12.44 16.98 -0.36
C PHE A 300 11.58 18.03 -1.06
N TYR A 301 12.17 19.03 -1.72
CA TYR A 301 11.40 20.04 -2.48
C TYR A 301 10.65 19.42 -3.66
N THR A 302 11.27 18.51 -4.41
CA THR A 302 10.61 17.81 -5.52
C THR A 302 9.38 17.06 -5.03
N PHE A 303 9.52 16.30 -3.94
CA PHE A 303 8.41 15.55 -3.38
C PHE A 303 7.36 16.48 -2.72
N SER A 304 7.75 17.62 -2.14
CA SER A 304 6.80 18.64 -1.68
C SER A 304 5.87 19.09 -2.79
N VAL A 305 6.39 19.34 -3.99
CA VAL A 305 5.59 19.75 -5.16
C VAL A 305 4.65 18.63 -5.59
N LEU A 306 5.14 17.39 -5.69
CA LEU A 306 4.31 16.23 -6.06
C LEU A 306 3.18 15.99 -5.04
N ILE A 307 3.49 16.09 -3.75
CA ILE A 307 2.51 15.96 -2.68
C ILE A 307 1.49 17.12 -2.71
N ALA A 308 1.91 18.34 -2.99
CA ALA A 308 0.98 19.48 -3.16
C ALA A 308 0.00 19.24 -4.33
N ILE A 309 0.46 18.68 -5.44
CA ILE A 309 -0.42 18.29 -6.56
C ILE A 309 -1.43 17.22 -6.08
N SER A 310 -0.98 16.19 -5.36
CA SER A 310 -1.89 15.17 -4.82
C SER A 310 -2.86 15.71 -3.78
N PHE A 311 -2.44 16.69 -2.98
CA PHE A 311 -3.32 17.40 -2.07
C PHE A 311 -4.46 18.11 -2.83
N CYS A 312 -4.15 18.83 -3.90
CA CYS A 312 -5.17 19.46 -4.74
C CYS A 312 -6.13 18.43 -5.36
N ILE A 313 -5.61 17.30 -5.87
CA ILE A 313 -6.43 16.21 -6.40
C ILE A 313 -7.32 15.62 -5.29
N SER A 314 -6.81 15.45 -4.07
CA SER A 314 -7.54 14.92 -2.93
C SER A 314 -8.71 15.82 -2.50
N LEU A 315 -8.54 17.14 -2.56
CA LEU A 315 -9.63 18.09 -2.33
C LEU A 315 -10.69 18.01 -3.43
N TRP A 316 -10.28 17.81 -4.66
CA TRP A 316 -11.21 17.69 -5.78
C TRP A 316 -12.04 16.41 -5.71
N ILE A 317 -11.41 15.24 -5.51
CA ILE A 317 -12.16 13.98 -5.37
C ILE A 317 -13.09 14.01 -4.14
N ARG A 318 -12.64 14.64 -3.03
CA ARG A 318 -13.47 14.86 -1.85
C ARG A 318 -14.75 15.63 -2.18
N ARG A 319 -14.64 16.75 -2.92
CA ARG A 319 -15.80 17.55 -3.35
C ARG A 319 -16.74 16.75 -4.24
N ASP A 320 -16.20 16.00 -5.20
CA ASP A 320 -16.99 15.19 -6.14
C ASP A 320 -17.74 14.07 -5.41
N VAL A 321 -17.08 13.34 -4.53
CA VAL A 321 -17.71 12.27 -3.72
C VAL A 321 -18.78 12.82 -2.80
N THR A 322 -18.53 13.93 -2.13
CA THR A 322 -19.51 14.57 -1.22
C THR A 322 -20.75 15.03 -2.00
N LYS A 323 -20.57 15.61 -3.19
CA LYS A 323 -21.68 16.03 -4.05
C LYS A 323 -22.54 14.85 -4.49
N LYS A 324 -21.91 13.76 -4.95
CA LYS A 324 -22.63 12.55 -5.39
C LYS A 324 -23.38 11.88 -4.25
N LYS A 325 -22.80 11.79 -3.05
CA LYS A 325 -23.50 11.26 -1.86
C LYS A 325 -24.73 12.06 -1.50
N LYS A 326 -24.65 13.40 -1.54
CA LYS A 326 -25.80 14.28 -1.29
C LYS A 326 -26.92 14.07 -2.32
N GLN A 327 -26.58 13.93 -3.60
CA GLN A 327 -27.55 13.66 -4.66
C GLN A 327 -28.28 12.33 -4.44
N GLN A 328 -27.56 11.25 -4.16
CA GLN A 328 -28.15 9.94 -3.86
C GLN A 328 -29.08 9.96 -2.65
N THR A 329 -28.71 10.70 -1.59
CA THR A 329 -29.55 10.84 -0.42
C THR A 329 -30.84 11.61 -0.74
N ALA A 330 -30.76 12.67 -1.54
CA ALA A 330 -31.92 13.44 -1.97
C ALA A 330 -32.88 12.62 -2.84
N GLU A 331 -32.37 11.84 -3.79
CA GLU A 331 -33.16 10.93 -4.63
C GLU A 331 -33.89 9.88 -3.79
N GLN A 332 -33.21 9.26 -2.82
CA GLN A 332 -33.80 8.27 -1.92
C GLN A 332 -34.92 8.87 -1.03
N LEU A 333 -34.76 10.11 -0.57
CA LEU A 333 -35.79 10.81 0.20
C LEU A 333 -37.02 11.15 -0.66
N GLN A 334 -36.84 11.53 -1.91
CA GLN A 334 -37.92 11.76 -2.86
C GLN A 334 -38.70 10.48 -3.18
N GLU A 335 -38.00 9.38 -3.43
CA GLU A 335 -38.60 8.07 -3.65
C GLU A 335 -39.42 7.61 -2.43
N ALA A 336 -38.87 7.78 -1.22
CA ALA A 336 -39.54 7.41 0.02
C ALA A 336 -40.78 8.29 0.32
N SER A 337 -40.82 9.56 -0.14
CA SER A 337 -41.95 10.46 0.02
C SER A 337 -43.05 10.27 -1.04
N ALA A 338 -42.73 9.56 -2.14
CA ALA A 338 -43.67 9.26 -3.21
C ALA A 338 -44.39 7.90 -3.05
N MET A 339 -43.96 7.09 -2.07
CA MET A 339 -44.63 5.84 -1.63
C MET A 339 -45.57 6.09 -0.48
#